data_83d1bd9f2e06696fac4d97fb3eea6a2e
#
_entry.id   83d1bd9f2e06696fac4d97fb3eea6a2e
#
_cell.length_a   1.000
_cell.length_b   1.000
_cell.length_c   1.000
_cell.angle_alpha   90.00
_cell.angle_beta   90.00
_cell.angle_gamma   90.00
#
_symmetry.space_group_name_H-M   'P 1'
#
loop_
_entity.id
_entity.type
_entity.pdbx_description
1 polymer ?
#
loop_
_entity_poly.entity_id
_entity_poly.type
_entity_poly.pdbx_seq_one_letter_code
_entity_poly.pdbx_strand_id
1 'polypeptide(L)' 'MNRNHINPLQWHSAVGVARQICARVFRDGGSPADAVVAFGLTDAEGKSWSKAVDAIAQRLCLREFRNAA' A
#
# COMPACT_ATOMS: atom_id res chain seq x y z
N MET A 1 -7.60 8.65 -15.54
CA MET A 1 -7.40 7.84 -14.64
C MET A 1 -6.30 6.93 -14.73
N ASN A 2 -5.54 7.06 -13.80
CA ASN A 2 -4.28 6.39 -13.82
C ASN A 2 -4.31 4.96 -13.50
N ARG A 3 -5.43 4.48 -13.01
CA ARG A 3 -5.56 3.08 -12.74
C ARG A 3 -5.46 2.24 -13.97
N ASN A 4 -5.72 2.82 -15.13
CA ASN A 4 -5.61 2.08 -16.36
C ASN A 4 -4.21 1.65 -16.67
N HIS A 5 -3.24 2.31 -16.06
CA HIS A 5 -1.85 1.97 -16.30
C HIS A 5 -1.33 0.89 -15.37
N ILE A 6 -2.11 0.51 -14.39
CA ILE A 6 -1.66 -0.50 -13.44
C ILE A 6 -2.06 -1.86 -13.97
N ASN A 7 -1.07 -2.71 -14.19
CA ASN A 7 -1.30 -4.08 -14.62
C ASN A 7 -2.02 -4.83 -13.52
N PRO A 8 -3.10 -5.56 -13.82
CA PRO A 8 -3.82 -6.31 -12.79
C PRO A 8 -2.95 -7.27 -12.00
N LEU A 9 -1.98 -7.90 -12.66
CA LEU A 9 -1.08 -8.80 -11.95
C LEU A 9 -0.18 -8.04 -11.00
N GLN A 10 0.30 -6.88 -11.41
CA GLN A 10 1.11 -6.04 -10.54
C GLN A 10 0.29 -5.56 -9.35
N TRP A 11 -0.95 -5.17 -9.60
CA TRP A 11 -1.83 -4.73 -8.53
C TRP A 11 -2.06 -5.84 -7.52
N HIS A 12 -2.34 -7.03 -8.02
CA HIS A 12 -2.59 -8.18 -7.16
C HIS A 12 -1.36 -8.48 -6.30
N SER A 13 -0.20 -8.43 -6.92
CA SER A 13 1.05 -8.67 -6.23
C SER A 13 1.31 -7.60 -5.18
N ALA A 14 1.05 -6.34 -5.53
CA ALA A 14 1.24 -5.23 -4.62
C ALA A 14 0.31 -5.32 -3.42
N VAL A 15 -0.93 -5.74 -3.65
CA VAL A 15 -1.89 -5.94 -2.56
C VAL A 15 -1.39 -7.02 -1.61
N GLY A 16 -0.84 -8.10 -2.16
CA GLY A 16 -0.28 -9.15 -1.33
C GLY A 16 0.82 -8.66 -0.42
N VAL A 17 1.74 -7.87 -0.99
CA VAL A 17 2.83 -7.29 -0.21
C VAL A 17 2.29 -6.32 0.83
N ALA A 18 1.34 -5.47 0.42
CA ALA A 18 0.74 -4.51 1.34
C ALA A 18 0.06 -5.19 2.50
N ARG A 19 -0.61 -6.32 2.25
CA ARG A 19 -1.25 -7.07 3.31
C ARG A 19 -0.22 -7.61 4.31
N GLN A 20 0.89 -8.08 3.81
CA GLN A 20 1.94 -8.59 4.70
C GLN A 20 2.53 -7.48 5.55
N ILE A 21 2.72 -6.31 4.96
CA ILE A 21 3.23 -5.17 5.70
C ILE A 21 2.25 -4.78 6.79
N CYS A 22 0.97 -4.68 6.45
CA CYS A 22 -0.05 -4.32 7.42
C CYS A 22 -0.18 -5.36 8.51
N ALA A 23 -0.07 -6.64 8.16
CA ALA A 23 -0.16 -7.70 9.16
C ALA A 23 0.99 -7.61 10.16
N ARG A 24 2.17 -7.24 9.67
CA ARG A 24 3.32 -7.09 10.54
C ARG A 24 3.14 -5.90 11.48
N VAL A 25 2.62 -4.79 10.96
CA VAL A 25 2.36 -3.62 11.80
C VAL A 25 1.31 -3.96 12.85
N PHE A 26 0.26 -4.67 12.45
CA PHE A 26 -0.79 -5.08 13.36
C PHE A 26 -0.24 -5.97 14.47
N ARG A 27 0.63 -6.90 14.10
CA ARG A 27 1.21 -7.82 15.06
C ARG A 27 2.07 -7.08 16.09
N ASP A 28 2.72 -6.00 15.65
CA ASP A 28 3.55 -5.21 16.53
C ASP A 28 2.76 -4.21 17.35
N GLY A 29 1.45 -4.21 17.24
CA GLY A 29 0.60 -3.32 18.01
C GLY A 29 0.37 -1.98 17.35
N GLY A 30 0.71 -1.84 16.07
CA GLY A 30 0.51 -0.59 15.37
C GLY A 30 -0.88 -0.46 14.77
N SER A 31 -1.14 0.69 14.19
CA SER A 31 -2.43 1.00 13.61
C SER A 31 -2.30 1.11 12.08
N PRO A 32 -3.44 1.15 11.36
CA PRO A 32 -3.38 1.38 9.92
C PRO A 32 -2.67 2.68 9.57
N ALA A 33 -2.86 3.71 10.39
CA ALA A 33 -2.19 4.98 10.15
C ALA A 33 -0.68 4.81 10.24
N ASP A 34 -0.21 4.02 11.18
CA ASP A 34 1.22 3.77 11.30
C ASP A 34 1.78 3.13 10.05
N ALA A 35 1.03 2.21 9.48
CA ALA A 35 1.48 1.50 8.30
C ALA A 35 1.63 2.45 7.11
N VAL A 36 0.64 3.31 6.88
CA VAL A 36 0.71 4.21 5.72
C VAL A 36 1.74 5.31 5.92
N VAL A 37 1.91 5.79 7.13
CA VAL A 37 2.90 6.83 7.39
C VAL A 37 4.31 6.32 7.12
N ALA A 38 4.55 5.05 7.38
CA ALA A 38 5.86 4.44 7.10
C ALA A 38 6.19 4.49 5.62
N PHE A 39 5.19 4.67 4.77
CA PHE A 39 5.40 4.77 3.32
C PHE A 39 5.34 6.21 2.84
N GLY A 40 5.37 7.17 3.74
CA GLY A 40 5.32 8.56 3.36
C GLY A 40 3.93 9.04 2.98
N LEU A 41 2.90 8.28 3.34
CA LEU A 41 1.53 8.67 3.08
C LEU A 41 0.96 9.38 4.29
N THR A 42 -0.17 10.06 4.10
CA THR A 42 -0.80 10.76 5.22
C THR A 42 -1.61 9.79 6.05
N ASP A 43 -1.78 10.11 7.32
CA ASP A 43 -2.54 9.24 8.22
C ASP A 43 -4.01 9.18 7.83
N ALA A 44 -4.49 10.12 7.03
CA ALA A 44 -5.85 10.08 6.54
C ALA A 44 -6.10 8.83 5.69
N GLU A 45 -5.04 8.28 5.09
CA GLU A 45 -5.18 7.08 4.28
C GLU A 45 -5.19 5.82 5.12
N GLY A 46 -4.95 5.93 6.40
CA GLY A 46 -4.91 4.79 7.30
C GLY A 46 -6.09 4.72 8.22
N LYS A 47 -7.29 5.04 7.73
CA LYS A 47 -8.47 5.01 8.56
C LYS A 47 -8.97 3.61 8.84
N SER A 48 -8.57 2.66 8.03
CA SER A 48 -8.88 1.26 8.26
C SER A 48 -7.79 0.43 7.64
N TRP A 49 -7.71 -0.83 8.02
CA TRP A 49 -6.71 -1.71 7.44
C TRP A 49 -6.95 -1.90 5.96
N SER A 50 -8.21 -1.94 5.56
CA SER A 50 -8.54 -2.08 4.15
C SER A 50 -8.02 -0.90 3.34
N LYS A 51 -8.22 0.30 3.86
CA LYS A 51 -7.72 1.50 3.19
C LYS A 51 -6.20 1.57 3.20
N ALA A 52 -5.60 1.13 4.29
CA ALA A 52 -4.14 1.13 4.38
C ALA A 52 -3.54 0.19 3.35
N VAL A 53 -4.11 -1.00 3.20
CA VAL A 53 -3.62 -1.95 2.20
C VAL A 53 -3.72 -1.35 0.81
N ASP A 54 -4.86 -0.74 0.51
CA ASP A 54 -5.09 -0.16 -0.81
C ASP A 54 -4.08 0.96 -1.09
N ALA A 55 -3.89 1.85 -0.13
CA ALA A 55 -2.98 2.97 -0.31
C ALA A 55 -1.53 2.51 -0.48
N ILE A 56 -1.12 1.54 0.32
CA ILE A 56 0.24 1.03 0.22
C ILE A 56 0.44 0.31 -1.11
N ALA A 57 -0.57 -0.45 -1.54
CA ALA A 57 -0.48 -1.15 -2.82
C ALA A 57 -0.32 -0.16 -3.96
N GLN A 58 -1.07 0.93 -3.94
CA GLN A 58 -0.93 1.95 -4.97
C GLN A 58 0.46 2.55 -4.96
N ARG A 59 0.99 2.82 -3.79
CA ARG A 59 2.31 3.38 -3.67
C ARG A 59 3.37 2.44 -4.22
N LEU A 60 3.23 1.16 -3.96
CA LEU A 60 4.17 0.17 -4.47
C LEU A 60 4.13 0.10 -5.98
N CYS A 61 2.93 0.14 -6.55
CA CYS A 61 2.79 0.12 -8.00
C CYS A 61 3.44 1.33 -8.64
N LEU A 62 3.24 2.50 -8.04
CA LEU A 62 3.84 3.72 -8.57
C LEU A 62 5.35 3.67 -8.52
N ARG A 63 5.89 3.11 -7.44
CA ARG A 63 7.33 3.00 -7.31
C ARG A 63 7.92 2.11 -8.37
N GLU A 64 7.30 0.97 -8.57
CA GLU A 64 7.78 0.03 -9.58
C GLU A 64 7.70 0.62 -10.95
N PHE A 65 6.65 1.36 -11.20
CA PHE A 65 6.48 2.03 -12.46
C PHE A 65 7.63 2.99 -12.72
N ARG A 66 8.00 3.75 -11.70
CA ARG A 66 9.08 4.70 -11.83
C ARG A 66 10.41 4.03 -12.08
N ASN A 67 10.64 2.95 -11.38
CA ASN A 67 11.90 2.25 -11.50
C ASN A 67 12.03 1.57 -12.84
N ALA A 68 10.94 1.21 -13.45
CA ALA A 68 10.97 0.56 -14.75
C ALA A 68 11.27 1.56 -15.86
N ALA A 69 10.97 2.81 -15.60
CA ALA A 69 11.24 3.82 -16.60
C ALA A 69 12.71 4.17 -16.63
#